data_2d1277118a88cef6b69aab546d046a1c
#
_entry.id   2d1277118a88cef6b69aab546d046a1c
#
_cell.length_a   1.000
_cell.length_b   1.000
_cell.length_c   1.000
_cell.angle_alpha   90.00
_cell.angle_beta   90.00
_cell.angle_gamma   90.00
#
_symmetry.space_group_name_H-M   'P 1'
#
loop_
_entity.id
_entity.type
_entity.pdbx_description
1 polymer ?
#
loop_
_entity_poly.entity_id
_entity_poly.type
_entity_poly.pdbx_seq_one_letter_code
_entity_poly.pdbx_strand_id
1 'polypeptide(L)'
;MKVLLNHFINSYSVAKNLSKNQGIIKFFEIFIIRFFFAFNFLRKILNEKSILESNVESNELFEQKNIKSEIVLKNLEKKGFSDDLKLNGNELNKIIKDITLNNSKISFKGEKKISKFISSINEKDDIDVIQKKSQEFNLSHVSLEIDLSKTNNIKKIATSDFFVDIAKKYIGNDKISVSSLCYISNPVEASDSEKKDNAQFFHYDNDFKKFFKVFLYISDVDKNSGPHSFVQFSHKKKNYKHLFCRRIDDQEIKSFYGDQNIISFDRPKGTLIFEDTFGLHKGTVPKNNSRVVLILVY
;
A
#
# COMPACT_ATOMS: atom_id res chain seq x y z
N MET A 1 16.14 -9.18 -24.31
CA MET A 1 16.53 -10.48 -23.75
C MET A 1 17.01 -10.39 -22.30
N LYS A 2 18.06 -9.60 -21.99
CA LYS A 2 18.60 -9.44 -20.61
C LYS A 2 17.56 -9.00 -19.56
N VAL A 3 16.67 -8.07 -19.90
CA VAL A 3 15.63 -7.56 -18.98
C VAL A 3 14.58 -8.65 -18.64
N LEU A 4 14.17 -9.44 -19.62
CA LEU A 4 13.22 -10.55 -19.41
C LEU A 4 13.87 -11.66 -18.56
N LEU A 5 15.15 -11.96 -18.79
CA LEU A 5 15.90 -12.91 -17.97
C LEU A 5 16.00 -12.45 -16.52
N ASN A 6 16.30 -11.18 -16.29
CA ASN A 6 16.33 -10.62 -14.93
C ASN A 6 14.96 -10.68 -14.25
N HIS A 7 13.88 -10.44 -14.99
CA HIS A 7 12.51 -10.58 -14.46
C HIS A 7 12.20 -12.02 -14.08
N PHE A 8 12.59 -12.99 -14.92
CA PHE A 8 12.46 -14.41 -14.60
C PHE A 8 13.22 -14.78 -13.32
N ILE A 9 14.51 -14.41 -13.22
CA ILE A 9 15.35 -14.70 -12.05
C ILE A 9 14.75 -14.09 -10.78
N ASN A 10 14.29 -12.84 -10.85
CA ASN A 10 13.66 -12.17 -9.71
C ASN A 10 12.36 -12.86 -9.29
N SER A 11 11.50 -13.21 -10.24
CA SER A 11 10.24 -13.90 -9.98
C SER A 11 10.48 -15.28 -9.35
N TYR A 12 11.47 -16.02 -9.86
CA TYR A 12 11.90 -17.30 -9.32
C TYR A 12 12.43 -17.17 -7.88
N SER A 13 13.34 -16.22 -7.65
CA SER A 13 13.94 -15.99 -6.31
C SER A 13 12.87 -15.64 -5.27
N VAL A 14 11.93 -14.75 -5.60
CA VAL A 14 10.84 -14.38 -4.69
C VAL A 14 9.91 -15.56 -4.46
N ALA A 15 9.53 -16.30 -5.50
CA ALA A 15 8.68 -17.47 -5.36
C ALA A 15 9.32 -18.52 -4.45
N LYS A 16 10.63 -18.79 -4.64
CA LYS A 16 11.41 -19.70 -3.80
C LYS A 16 11.44 -19.28 -2.33
N ASN A 17 11.65 -17.98 -2.07
CA ASN A 17 11.70 -17.47 -0.70
C ASN A 17 10.35 -17.52 0.00
N LEU A 18 9.27 -17.09 -0.66
CA LEU A 18 7.93 -17.05 -0.08
C LEU A 18 7.29 -18.43 0.06
N SER A 19 7.69 -19.41 -0.77
CA SER A 19 7.15 -20.78 -0.70
C SER A 19 7.98 -21.75 0.16
N LYS A 20 9.04 -21.27 0.79
CA LYS A 20 10.04 -22.13 1.49
C LYS A 20 9.43 -23.15 2.46
N ASN A 21 8.31 -22.82 3.09
CA ASN A 21 7.60 -23.68 4.04
C ASN A 21 6.20 -24.11 3.56
N GLN A 22 5.85 -23.87 2.29
CA GLN A 22 4.49 -24.04 1.75
C GLN A 22 4.39 -25.04 0.59
N GLY A 23 5.52 -25.65 0.22
CA GLY A 23 5.59 -26.69 -0.81
C GLY A 23 5.64 -26.19 -2.25
N ILE A 24 5.82 -27.14 -3.18
CA ILE A 24 6.10 -26.86 -4.60
C ILE A 24 4.90 -26.23 -5.34
N ILE A 25 3.68 -26.57 -4.98
CA ILE A 25 2.47 -26.01 -5.59
C ILE A 25 2.42 -24.51 -5.35
N LYS A 26 2.71 -24.07 -4.11
CA LYS A 26 2.72 -22.66 -3.75
C LYS A 26 3.87 -21.89 -4.43
N PHE A 27 4.99 -22.55 -4.66
CA PHE A 27 6.08 -22.00 -5.45
C PHE A 27 5.60 -21.65 -6.87
N PHE A 28 4.99 -22.60 -7.58
CA PHE A 28 4.51 -22.37 -8.94
C PHE A 28 3.41 -21.32 -9.01
N GLU A 29 2.48 -21.31 -8.06
CA GLU A 29 1.45 -20.27 -7.95
C GLU A 29 2.06 -18.86 -7.86
N ILE A 30 2.98 -18.64 -6.91
CA ILE A 30 3.66 -17.36 -6.71
C ILE A 30 4.50 -16.99 -7.95
N PHE A 31 5.22 -17.96 -8.53
CA PHE A 31 6.02 -17.73 -9.72
C PHE A 31 5.17 -17.31 -10.92
N ILE A 32 4.06 -18.00 -11.18
CA ILE A 32 3.13 -17.69 -12.26
C ILE A 32 2.57 -16.27 -12.07
N ILE A 33 2.10 -15.94 -10.86
CA ILE A 33 1.59 -14.61 -10.56
C ILE A 33 2.68 -13.56 -10.87
N ARG A 34 3.86 -13.71 -10.32
CA ARG A 34 4.91 -12.69 -10.43
C ARG A 34 5.51 -12.58 -11.83
N PHE A 35 5.59 -13.65 -12.57
CA PHE A 35 6.17 -13.65 -13.91
C PHE A 35 5.15 -13.28 -14.98
N PHE A 36 4.03 -13.99 -15.05
CA PHE A 36 3.07 -13.82 -16.14
C PHE A 36 2.12 -12.64 -15.91
N PHE A 37 1.67 -12.40 -14.69
CA PHE A 37 0.76 -11.29 -14.40
C PHE A 37 1.44 -9.92 -14.34
N ALA A 38 2.74 -9.83 -14.53
CA ALA A 38 3.40 -8.57 -14.88
C ALA A 38 2.92 -8.03 -16.24
N PHE A 39 2.45 -8.90 -17.15
CA PHE A 39 1.95 -8.50 -18.46
C PHE A 39 0.48 -8.07 -18.37
N ASN A 40 0.21 -6.79 -18.65
CA ASN A 40 -1.14 -6.22 -18.55
C ASN A 40 -2.18 -6.97 -19.39
N PHE A 41 -1.80 -7.49 -20.56
CA PHE A 41 -2.74 -8.20 -21.44
C PHE A 41 -3.20 -9.53 -20.83
N LEU A 42 -2.29 -10.29 -20.19
CA LEU A 42 -2.65 -11.54 -19.51
C LEU A 42 -3.55 -11.25 -18.30
N ARG A 43 -3.21 -10.19 -17.55
CA ARG A 43 -4.02 -9.74 -16.43
C ARG A 43 -5.45 -9.35 -16.88
N LYS A 44 -5.57 -8.68 -18.03
CA LYS A 44 -6.86 -8.28 -18.59
C LYS A 44 -7.70 -9.49 -19.06
N ILE A 45 -7.09 -10.49 -19.71
CA ILE A 45 -7.78 -11.70 -20.18
C ILE A 45 -8.30 -12.52 -19.01
N LEU A 46 -7.52 -12.65 -17.94
CA LEU A 46 -7.81 -13.51 -16.81
C LEU A 46 -8.62 -12.83 -15.70
N ASN A 47 -8.76 -11.51 -15.73
CA ASN A 47 -9.68 -10.78 -14.89
C ASN A 47 -11.00 -10.62 -15.65
N GLU A 48 -11.94 -11.51 -15.42
CA GLU A 48 -13.31 -11.37 -15.92
C GLU A 48 -13.94 -10.06 -15.45
N LYS A 49 -14.94 -9.57 -16.18
CA LYS A 49 -15.63 -8.31 -15.92
C LYS A 49 -16.06 -8.23 -14.46
N SER A 50 -15.46 -7.33 -13.72
CA SER A 50 -16.01 -6.93 -12.44
C SER A 50 -17.35 -6.23 -12.71
N ILE A 51 -18.40 -6.69 -12.04
CA ILE A 51 -19.69 -5.99 -12.04
C ILE A 51 -19.48 -4.74 -11.21
N LEU A 52 -19.37 -3.58 -11.88
CA LEU A 52 -19.10 -2.30 -11.21
C LEU A 52 -20.35 -1.64 -10.62
N GLU A 53 -21.50 -2.33 -10.67
CA GLU A 53 -22.72 -1.82 -10.06
C GLU A 53 -22.71 -2.07 -8.55
N SER A 54 -22.78 -1.03 -7.77
CA SER A 54 -22.85 -1.06 -6.31
C SER A 54 -23.77 0.05 -5.79
N ASN A 55 -24.55 -0.28 -4.77
CA ASN A 55 -25.44 0.64 -4.09
C ASN A 55 -25.19 0.69 -2.58
N VAL A 56 -24.04 0.18 -2.10
CA VAL A 56 -23.73 0.25 -0.67
C VAL A 56 -23.34 1.68 -0.29
N GLU A 57 -24.08 2.24 0.63
CA GLU A 57 -23.82 3.55 1.24
C GLU A 57 -23.25 3.38 2.64
N SER A 58 -22.35 4.27 3.03
CA SER A 58 -21.85 4.35 4.41
C SER A 58 -21.84 5.80 4.85
N ASN A 59 -22.85 6.18 5.63
CA ASN A 59 -23.04 7.57 6.09
C ASN A 59 -22.36 7.86 7.43
N GLU A 60 -21.97 6.82 8.18
CA GLU A 60 -21.43 6.99 9.54
C GLU A 60 -19.91 7.00 9.61
N LEU A 61 -19.23 6.39 8.63
CA LEU A 61 -17.78 6.27 8.66
C LEU A 61 -17.05 7.52 8.15
N PHE A 62 -17.67 8.27 7.25
CA PHE A 62 -17.01 9.35 6.52
C PHE A 62 -17.53 10.74 6.92
N GLU A 63 -16.70 11.78 6.69
CA GLU A 63 -17.15 13.18 6.82
C GLU A 63 -18.17 13.53 5.74
N GLN A 64 -18.02 12.96 4.55
CA GLN A 64 -18.93 13.15 3.42
C GLN A 64 -20.19 12.30 3.62
N LYS A 65 -21.35 12.84 3.23
CA LYS A 65 -22.62 12.14 3.27
C LYS A 65 -22.98 11.53 1.90
N ASN A 66 -23.79 10.49 1.91
CA ASN A 66 -24.34 9.83 0.71
C ASN A 66 -23.28 9.34 -0.30
N ILE A 67 -22.13 8.84 0.21
CA ILE A 67 -21.11 8.28 -0.63
C ILE A 67 -21.47 6.86 -1.03
N LYS A 68 -21.44 6.62 -2.34
CA LYS A 68 -21.65 5.30 -2.94
C LYS A 68 -20.31 4.66 -3.27
N SER A 69 -20.16 3.39 -2.94
CA SER A 69 -18.99 2.57 -3.30
C SER A 69 -18.74 2.53 -4.82
N GLU A 70 -19.78 2.75 -5.63
CA GLU A 70 -19.69 2.86 -7.09
C GLU A 70 -18.73 3.95 -7.56
N ILE A 71 -18.68 5.09 -6.88
CA ILE A 71 -17.76 6.20 -7.24
C ILE A 71 -16.31 5.76 -7.09
N VAL A 72 -15.99 5.07 -5.99
CA VAL A 72 -14.65 4.53 -5.74
C VAL A 72 -14.30 3.49 -6.81
N LEU A 73 -15.21 2.57 -7.12
CA LEU A 73 -15.04 1.54 -8.14
C LEU A 73 -14.77 2.15 -9.52
N LYS A 74 -15.56 3.13 -9.95
CA LYS A 74 -15.36 3.83 -11.21
C LYS A 74 -14.01 4.55 -11.28
N ASN A 75 -13.59 5.17 -10.19
CA ASN A 75 -12.29 5.85 -10.10
C ASN A 75 -11.13 4.86 -10.15
N LEU A 76 -11.19 3.77 -9.36
CA LEU A 76 -10.19 2.69 -9.39
C LEU A 76 -10.07 2.12 -10.80
N GLU A 77 -11.19 1.78 -11.44
CA GLU A 77 -11.19 1.24 -12.79
C GLU A 77 -10.66 2.27 -13.80
N LYS A 78 -11.07 3.52 -13.74
CA LYS A 78 -10.73 4.53 -14.74
C LYS A 78 -9.29 5.01 -14.61
N LYS A 79 -8.90 5.54 -13.45
CA LYS A 79 -7.62 6.23 -13.21
C LYS A 79 -6.64 5.49 -12.31
N GLY A 80 -7.08 4.40 -11.63
CA GLY A 80 -6.27 3.56 -10.76
C GLY A 80 -6.31 3.94 -9.29
N PHE A 81 -7.01 5.01 -8.92
CA PHE A 81 -7.15 5.46 -7.54
C PHE A 81 -8.44 6.24 -7.31
N SER A 82 -8.86 6.36 -6.04
CA SER A 82 -9.86 7.30 -5.54
C SER A 82 -9.41 7.85 -4.19
N ASP A 83 -9.41 9.17 -4.03
CA ASP A 83 -8.93 9.88 -2.83
C ASP A 83 -9.96 10.91 -2.31
N ASP A 84 -11.22 10.70 -2.66
CA ASP A 84 -12.32 11.62 -2.38
C ASP A 84 -12.92 11.43 -0.97
N LEU A 85 -12.47 10.43 -0.20
CA LEU A 85 -13.05 10.04 1.07
C LEU A 85 -12.17 10.40 2.26
N LYS A 86 -12.84 10.85 3.33
CA LYS A 86 -12.20 11.12 4.61
C LYS A 86 -13.01 10.50 5.75
N LEU A 87 -12.35 9.74 6.62
CA LEU A 87 -12.96 9.23 7.83
C LEU A 87 -13.37 10.37 8.75
N ASN A 88 -14.50 10.21 9.44
CA ASN A 88 -14.85 11.15 10.48
C ASN A 88 -13.84 11.07 11.65
N GLY A 89 -13.66 12.17 12.38
CA GLY A 89 -12.63 12.29 13.40
C GLY A 89 -12.79 11.27 14.54
N ASN A 90 -14.01 10.85 14.87
CA ASN A 90 -14.25 9.87 15.93
C ASN A 90 -13.75 8.47 15.52
N GLU A 91 -14.06 8.03 14.29
CA GLU A 91 -13.58 6.73 13.78
C GLU A 91 -12.06 6.75 13.58
N LEU A 92 -11.49 7.85 13.09
CA LEU A 92 -10.04 8.00 13.00
C LEU A 92 -9.35 7.86 14.35
N ASN A 93 -9.85 8.54 15.39
CA ASN A 93 -9.28 8.46 16.73
C ASN A 93 -9.37 7.05 17.34
N LYS A 94 -10.42 6.29 17.03
CA LYS A 94 -10.54 4.89 17.46
C LYS A 94 -9.50 4.01 16.75
N ILE A 95 -9.27 4.22 15.46
CA ILE A 95 -8.23 3.51 14.69
C ILE A 95 -6.84 3.79 15.24
N ILE A 96 -6.52 5.06 15.51
CA ILE A 96 -5.22 5.46 16.05
C ILE A 96 -4.93 4.72 17.36
N LYS A 97 -5.93 4.60 18.24
CA LYS A 97 -5.82 3.85 19.51
C LYS A 97 -5.57 2.35 19.33
N ASP A 98 -6.00 1.77 18.21
CA ASP A 98 -5.75 0.35 17.91
C ASP A 98 -4.29 0.10 17.48
N ILE A 99 -3.56 1.13 17.02
CA ILE A 99 -2.18 0.99 16.53
C ILE A 99 -1.21 1.04 17.71
N THR A 100 -0.95 -0.11 18.32
CA THR A 100 -0.01 -0.32 19.42
C THR A 100 0.89 -1.51 19.14
N LEU A 101 1.99 -1.65 19.85
CA LEU A 101 2.84 -2.84 19.70
C LEU A 101 2.19 -4.13 20.19
N ASN A 102 1.27 -4.06 21.15
CA ASN A 102 0.50 -5.23 21.57
C ASN A 102 -0.36 -5.80 20.42
N ASN A 103 -0.82 -4.93 19.52
CA ASN A 103 -1.65 -5.27 18.37
C ASN A 103 -0.87 -5.42 17.07
N SER A 104 0.45 -5.28 17.11
CA SER A 104 1.30 -5.30 15.92
C SER A 104 2.62 -6.00 16.14
N LYS A 105 3.24 -6.36 15.02
CA LYS A 105 4.60 -6.90 14.99
C LYS A 105 5.46 -5.99 14.13
N ILE A 106 6.61 -5.58 14.66
CA ILE A 106 7.57 -4.81 13.90
C ILE A 106 8.20 -5.71 12.84
N SER A 107 8.13 -5.25 11.59
CA SER A 107 8.76 -5.93 10.46
C SER A 107 9.95 -5.11 9.99
N PHE A 108 11.15 -5.72 10.03
CA PHE A 108 12.39 -5.06 9.59
C PHE A 108 13.22 -5.92 8.66
N LYS A 109 13.93 -5.24 7.76
CA LYS A 109 15.04 -5.83 7.00
C LYS A 109 16.33 -5.13 7.45
N GLY A 110 17.06 -5.78 8.39
CA GLY A 110 18.46 -5.49 8.73
C GLY A 110 18.75 -4.31 9.66
N GLU A 111 19.75 -4.46 10.50
CA GLU A 111 20.70 -3.58 11.20
C GLU A 111 20.65 -3.51 12.73
N LYS A 112 21.86 -3.29 13.34
CA LYS A 112 22.06 -3.18 14.80
C LYS A 112 21.28 -2.02 15.48
N LYS A 113 20.97 -0.95 14.75
CA LYS A 113 20.16 0.17 15.25
C LYS A 113 18.77 -0.25 15.67
N ILE A 114 18.20 -1.21 14.95
CA ILE A 114 16.84 -1.73 15.11
C ILE A 114 16.68 -2.52 16.40
N SER A 115 17.69 -3.31 16.80
CA SER A 115 17.62 -4.05 18.05
C SER A 115 17.54 -3.13 19.27
N LYS A 116 18.29 -2.03 19.27
CA LYS A 116 18.24 -1.00 20.31
C LYS A 116 16.89 -0.28 20.32
N PHE A 117 16.35 0.07 19.14
CA PHE A 117 15.02 0.65 19.03
C PHE A 117 13.94 -0.29 19.58
N ILE A 118 13.94 -1.57 19.18
CA ILE A 118 13.00 -2.57 19.69
C ILE A 118 13.10 -2.68 21.24
N SER A 119 14.30 -2.66 21.81
CA SER A 119 14.48 -2.72 23.25
C SER A 119 14.01 -1.45 23.97
N SER A 120 13.83 -0.32 23.27
CA SER A 120 13.40 0.95 23.84
C SER A 120 11.88 1.12 23.86
N ILE A 121 11.13 0.32 23.11
CA ILE A 121 9.68 0.40 22.97
C ILE A 121 9.00 -0.68 23.79
N ASN A 122 7.78 -0.37 24.29
CA ASN A 122 6.98 -1.25 25.12
C ASN A 122 5.70 -1.68 24.39
N GLU A 123 5.12 -2.80 24.74
CA GLU A 123 3.88 -3.33 24.13
C GLU A 123 2.71 -2.35 24.13
N LYS A 124 2.63 -1.45 25.12
CA LYS A 124 1.57 -0.45 25.27
C LYS A 124 1.87 0.87 24.57
N ASP A 125 3.06 1.04 23.99
CA ASP A 125 3.41 2.28 23.28
C ASP A 125 2.46 2.43 22.08
N ASP A 126 1.85 3.60 21.98
CA ASP A 126 1.02 4.00 20.86
C ASP A 126 1.87 4.49 19.67
N ILE A 127 1.19 4.80 18.58
CA ILE A 127 1.83 5.19 17.34
C ILE A 127 2.66 6.47 17.47
N ASP A 128 2.25 7.42 18.32
CA ASP A 128 2.97 8.69 18.51
C ASP A 128 4.28 8.45 19.26
N VAL A 129 4.26 7.59 20.29
CA VAL A 129 5.47 7.18 21.03
C VAL A 129 6.43 6.41 20.13
N ILE A 130 5.89 5.46 19.33
CA ILE A 130 6.69 4.66 18.37
C ILE A 130 7.35 5.59 17.34
N GLN A 131 6.59 6.54 16.78
CA GLN A 131 7.11 7.53 15.83
C GLN A 131 8.24 8.36 16.43
N LYS A 132 8.01 8.95 17.62
CA LYS A 132 9.01 9.78 18.30
C LYS A 132 10.30 8.99 18.56
N LYS A 133 10.19 7.80 19.14
CA LYS A 133 11.36 6.93 19.36
C LYS A 133 12.06 6.56 18.07
N SER A 134 11.32 6.28 16.99
CA SER A 134 11.94 5.97 15.70
C SER A 134 12.77 7.12 15.14
N GLN A 135 12.37 8.36 15.38
CA GLN A 135 13.17 9.56 15.04
C GLN A 135 14.43 9.67 15.91
N GLU A 136 14.31 9.45 17.23
CA GLU A 136 15.46 9.47 18.16
C GLU A 136 16.54 8.45 17.76
N PHE A 137 16.14 7.31 17.20
CA PHE A 137 17.06 6.28 16.69
C PHE A 137 17.49 6.51 15.24
N ASN A 138 17.13 7.64 14.61
CA ASN A 138 17.40 7.94 13.19
C ASN A 138 16.99 6.81 12.24
N LEU A 139 15.78 6.27 12.42
CA LEU A 139 15.20 5.30 11.51
C LEU A 139 14.43 6.05 10.43
N SER A 140 14.80 5.84 9.16
CA SER A 140 14.10 6.44 8.01
C SER A 140 12.71 5.86 7.81
N HIS A 141 12.50 4.61 8.24
CA HIS A 141 11.24 3.90 8.07
C HIS A 141 11.01 2.85 9.18
N VAL A 142 9.77 2.73 9.63
CA VAL A 142 9.30 1.65 10.52
C VAL A 142 8.03 1.04 9.92
N SER A 143 7.99 -0.29 9.86
CA SER A 143 6.83 -1.05 9.40
C SER A 143 6.26 -1.88 10.54
N LEU A 144 4.95 -1.76 10.76
CA LEU A 144 4.18 -2.54 11.73
C LEU A 144 3.19 -3.43 10.96
N GLU A 145 3.29 -4.73 11.13
CA GLU A 145 2.24 -5.67 10.70
C GLU A 145 1.15 -5.69 11.76
N ILE A 146 -0.04 -5.21 11.42
CA ILE A 146 -1.16 -5.11 12.34
C ILE A 146 -1.92 -6.44 12.39
N ASP A 147 -2.07 -6.99 13.59
CA ASP A 147 -2.90 -8.17 13.83
C ASP A 147 -4.37 -7.78 13.95
N LEU A 148 -5.11 -7.95 12.85
CA LEU A 148 -6.54 -7.62 12.82
C LEU A 148 -7.39 -8.43 13.83
N SER A 149 -6.90 -9.55 14.34
CA SER A 149 -7.62 -10.31 15.38
C SER A 149 -7.59 -9.63 16.74
N LYS A 150 -6.60 -8.76 16.95
CA LYS A 150 -6.41 -7.99 18.20
C LYS A 150 -6.95 -6.56 18.11
N THR A 151 -7.41 -6.11 16.93
CA THR A 151 -7.90 -4.74 16.70
C THR A 151 -9.40 -4.76 16.44
N ASN A 152 -10.17 -4.00 17.23
CA ASN A 152 -11.62 -3.93 17.05
C ASN A 152 -12.02 -2.90 15.99
N ASN A 153 -11.41 -1.72 16.01
CA ASN A 153 -11.84 -0.61 15.16
C ASN A 153 -11.24 -0.72 13.76
N ILE A 154 -9.96 -1.08 13.62
CA ILE A 154 -9.34 -1.32 12.31
C ILE A 154 -10.05 -2.48 11.61
N LYS A 155 -10.31 -3.58 12.32
CA LYS A 155 -11.05 -4.72 11.79
C LYS A 155 -12.47 -4.33 11.35
N LYS A 156 -13.22 -3.58 12.20
CA LYS A 156 -14.58 -3.11 11.89
C LYS A 156 -14.63 -2.35 10.57
N ILE A 157 -13.70 -1.43 10.37
CA ILE A 157 -13.64 -0.65 9.12
C ILE A 157 -13.24 -1.53 7.94
N ALA A 158 -12.17 -2.31 8.08
CA ALA A 158 -11.66 -3.18 7.03
C ALA A 158 -12.70 -4.23 6.57
N THR A 159 -13.62 -4.63 7.44
CA THR A 159 -14.68 -5.62 7.12
C THR A 159 -16.08 -5.01 7.02
N SER A 160 -16.20 -3.67 6.98
CA SER A 160 -17.50 -3.01 6.79
C SER A 160 -18.03 -3.28 5.38
N ASP A 161 -19.36 -3.26 5.24
CA ASP A 161 -20.04 -3.57 3.97
C ASP A 161 -19.53 -2.71 2.82
N PHE A 162 -19.23 -1.42 3.08
CA PHE A 162 -18.70 -0.50 2.08
C PHE A 162 -17.35 -0.97 1.50
N PHE A 163 -16.39 -1.32 2.35
CA PHE A 163 -15.07 -1.77 1.91
C PHE A 163 -15.13 -3.18 1.29
N VAL A 164 -15.92 -4.06 1.88
CA VAL A 164 -16.10 -5.44 1.38
C VAL A 164 -16.79 -5.45 0.02
N ASP A 165 -17.80 -4.59 -0.19
CA ASP A 165 -18.46 -4.47 -1.49
C ASP A 165 -17.49 -4.01 -2.59
N ILE A 166 -16.70 -2.96 -2.31
CA ILE A 166 -15.64 -2.51 -3.23
C ILE A 166 -14.68 -3.66 -3.53
N ALA A 167 -14.23 -4.38 -2.50
CA ALA A 167 -13.28 -5.47 -2.66
C ALA A 167 -13.84 -6.60 -3.52
N LYS A 168 -15.05 -7.08 -3.23
CA LYS A 168 -15.71 -8.13 -4.01
C LYS A 168 -15.87 -7.75 -5.47
N LYS A 169 -16.37 -6.54 -5.73
CA LYS A 169 -16.64 -6.09 -7.10
C LYS A 169 -15.38 -5.76 -7.87
N TYR A 170 -14.39 -5.14 -7.23
CA TYR A 170 -13.12 -4.81 -7.88
C TYR A 170 -12.29 -6.05 -8.17
N ILE A 171 -12.17 -6.95 -7.20
CA ILE A 171 -11.35 -8.18 -7.34
C ILE A 171 -12.10 -9.24 -8.16
N GLY A 172 -13.43 -9.25 -8.16
CA GLY A 172 -14.24 -10.26 -8.83
C GLY A 172 -14.27 -11.59 -8.06
N ASN A 173 -14.26 -11.53 -6.72
CA ASN A 173 -14.28 -12.69 -5.85
C ASN A 173 -15.13 -12.42 -4.61
N ASP A 174 -16.00 -13.37 -4.24
CA ASP A 174 -16.83 -13.29 -3.05
C ASP A 174 -16.06 -13.55 -1.74
N LYS A 175 -14.98 -14.31 -1.83
CA LYS A 175 -14.09 -14.58 -0.70
C LYS A 175 -12.99 -13.53 -0.64
N ILE A 176 -13.16 -12.55 0.25
CA ILE A 176 -12.19 -11.48 0.45
C ILE A 176 -11.39 -11.76 1.72
N SER A 177 -10.08 -11.63 1.60
CA SER A 177 -9.16 -11.55 2.74
C SER A 177 -8.61 -10.14 2.83
N VAL A 178 -8.35 -9.67 4.05
CA VAL A 178 -7.74 -8.37 4.29
C VAL A 178 -6.58 -8.53 5.27
N SER A 179 -5.48 -7.84 4.99
CA SER A 179 -4.37 -7.68 5.92
C SER A 179 -4.07 -6.21 6.15
N SER A 180 -3.36 -5.89 7.22
CA SER A 180 -3.11 -4.50 7.60
C SER A 180 -1.67 -4.25 7.99
N LEU A 181 -1.14 -3.11 7.54
CA LEU A 181 0.20 -2.63 7.82
C LEU A 181 0.12 -1.17 8.26
N CYS A 182 1.04 -0.73 9.12
CA CYS A 182 1.20 0.69 9.40
C CYS A 182 2.65 1.08 9.12
N TYR A 183 2.86 2.12 8.33
CA TYR A 183 4.17 2.64 7.98
C TYR A 183 4.40 4.00 8.61
N ILE A 184 5.53 4.14 9.27
CA ILE A 184 6.10 5.41 9.72
C ILE A 184 7.29 5.71 8.81
N SER A 185 7.25 6.84 8.14
CA SER A 185 8.37 7.36 7.34
C SER A 185 8.85 8.66 7.96
N ASN A 186 10.12 8.74 8.32
CA ASN A 186 10.72 9.89 9.00
C ASN A 186 11.59 10.74 8.06
N PRO A 187 11.78 12.02 8.35
CA PRO A 187 12.68 12.91 7.61
C PRO A 187 14.15 12.61 7.98
N VAL A 188 14.59 11.41 7.69
CA VAL A 188 15.93 10.92 7.92
C VAL A 188 16.55 10.57 6.58
N GLU A 189 17.81 10.98 6.38
CA GLU A 189 18.51 10.64 5.16
C GLU A 189 18.67 9.12 5.05
N ALA A 190 18.25 8.58 3.92
CA ALA A 190 18.28 7.16 3.64
C ALA A 190 19.22 6.88 2.46
N SER A 191 19.99 5.82 2.55
CA SER A 191 20.79 5.30 1.44
C SER A 191 19.88 4.83 0.28
N ASP A 192 20.42 4.70 -0.92
CA ASP A 192 19.64 4.18 -2.06
C ASP A 192 19.15 2.75 -1.83
N SER A 193 19.85 1.95 -1.05
CA SER A 193 19.39 0.62 -0.65
C SER A 193 18.17 0.72 0.25
N GLU A 194 18.19 1.58 1.28
CA GLU A 194 17.05 1.80 2.16
C GLU A 194 15.84 2.38 1.40
N LYS A 195 16.07 3.32 0.47
CA LYS A 195 15.01 3.85 -0.40
C LYS A 195 14.36 2.76 -1.25
N LYS A 196 15.14 1.80 -1.76
CA LYS A 196 14.62 0.64 -2.51
C LYS A 196 13.78 -0.27 -1.63
N ASP A 197 14.25 -0.56 -0.43
CA ASP A 197 13.56 -1.44 0.52
C ASP A 197 12.30 -0.81 1.08
N ASN A 198 12.29 0.51 1.28
CA ASN A 198 11.18 1.29 1.83
C ASN A 198 10.21 1.84 0.79
N ALA A 199 10.20 1.29 -0.43
CA ALA A 199 9.29 1.66 -1.51
C ALA A 199 9.31 3.16 -1.88
N GLN A 200 10.49 3.81 -1.79
CA GLN A 200 10.68 5.24 -2.06
C GLN A 200 11.09 5.56 -3.52
N PHE A 201 11.31 4.54 -4.34
CA PHE A 201 11.34 4.64 -5.80
C PHE A 201 10.02 4.22 -6.39
N PHE A 202 9.66 4.74 -7.56
CA PHE A 202 8.48 4.26 -8.27
C PHE A 202 8.59 2.75 -8.54
N HIS A 203 7.52 2.05 -8.20
CA HIS A 203 7.40 0.61 -8.38
C HIS A 203 5.94 0.25 -8.59
N TYR A 204 5.67 -0.99 -8.88
CA TYR A 204 4.33 -1.56 -8.85
C TYR A 204 4.34 -2.86 -8.06
N ASP A 205 3.24 -3.16 -7.43
CA ASP A 205 3.03 -4.43 -6.76
C ASP A 205 2.54 -5.49 -7.73
N ASN A 206 2.96 -6.72 -7.53
CA ASN A 206 2.55 -7.86 -8.33
C ASN A 206 2.44 -9.10 -7.44
N ASP A 207 1.69 -8.96 -6.34
CA ASP A 207 1.60 -9.99 -5.32
C ASP A 207 0.42 -10.93 -5.56
N PHE A 208 -0.64 -10.40 -6.19
CA PHE A 208 -1.86 -11.14 -6.51
C PHE A 208 -2.32 -10.88 -7.95
N LYS A 209 -3.26 -11.71 -8.42
CA LYS A 209 -3.87 -11.60 -9.75
C LYS A 209 -4.61 -10.27 -9.92
N LYS A 210 -5.43 -9.90 -8.94
CA LYS A 210 -6.11 -8.61 -8.84
C LYS A 210 -6.25 -8.25 -7.36
N PHE A 211 -5.98 -7.02 -7.01
CA PHE A 211 -5.99 -6.52 -5.64
C PHE A 211 -5.99 -5.00 -5.66
N PHE A 212 -6.28 -4.40 -4.53
CA PHE A 212 -6.05 -2.97 -4.30
C PHE A 212 -5.65 -2.75 -2.85
N LYS A 213 -5.13 -1.58 -2.57
CA LYS A 213 -4.80 -1.13 -1.22
C LYS A 213 -5.59 0.12 -0.87
N VAL A 214 -5.85 0.27 0.42
CA VAL A 214 -6.41 1.51 0.97
C VAL A 214 -5.36 2.09 1.89
N PHE A 215 -4.88 3.28 1.58
CA PHE A 215 -3.95 4.05 2.41
C PHE A 215 -4.77 5.06 3.21
N LEU A 216 -4.78 4.91 4.53
CA LEU A 216 -5.39 5.86 5.46
C LEU A 216 -4.29 6.70 6.08
N TYR A 217 -4.29 8.00 5.85
CA TYR A 217 -3.37 8.92 6.51
C TYR A 217 -3.72 9.08 7.98
N ILE A 218 -2.79 8.70 8.85
CA ILE A 218 -2.88 8.84 10.31
C ILE A 218 -2.34 10.21 10.75
N SER A 219 -1.35 10.75 10.03
CA SER A 219 -0.83 12.11 10.18
C SER A 219 -1.30 13.02 9.05
N ASP A 220 -1.25 14.34 9.25
CA ASP A 220 -1.37 15.29 8.15
C ASP A 220 -0.17 15.15 7.21
N VAL A 221 -0.43 15.17 5.92
CA VAL A 221 0.58 14.99 4.88
C VAL A 221 0.56 16.18 3.92
N ASP A 222 1.60 16.99 4.00
CA ASP A 222 1.91 18.06 3.07
C ASP A 222 3.05 17.66 2.10
N LYS A 223 3.47 18.58 1.26
CA LYS A 223 4.57 18.36 0.30
C LYS A 223 5.92 18.01 0.96
N ASN A 224 6.10 18.36 2.23
CA ASN A 224 7.33 18.11 3.00
C ASN A 224 7.24 16.87 3.90
N SER A 225 6.06 16.30 4.04
CA SER A 225 5.82 15.08 4.84
C SER A 225 6.01 13.79 4.02
N GLY A 226 6.50 13.91 2.79
CA GLY A 226 6.74 12.75 1.92
C GLY A 226 5.45 12.09 1.42
N PRO A 227 4.58 12.80 0.69
CA PRO A 227 3.31 12.27 0.24
C PRO A 227 3.45 11.01 -0.61
N HIS A 228 2.44 10.15 -0.55
CA HIS A 228 2.29 9.05 -1.49
C HIS A 228 2.07 9.59 -2.90
N SER A 229 2.64 8.94 -3.91
CA SER A 229 2.53 9.37 -5.31
C SER A 229 2.17 8.22 -6.21
N PHE A 230 1.29 8.48 -7.18
CA PHE A 230 0.78 7.49 -8.13
C PHE A 230 0.84 8.03 -9.57
N VAL A 231 1.17 7.17 -10.52
CA VAL A 231 1.11 7.49 -11.95
C VAL A 231 -0.25 7.06 -12.50
N GLN A 232 -1.09 8.05 -12.83
CA GLN A 232 -2.44 7.83 -13.34
C GLN A 232 -2.44 6.89 -14.57
N PHE A 233 -3.42 6.00 -14.65
CA PHE A 233 -3.63 5.05 -15.75
C PHE A 233 -2.55 3.96 -15.87
N SER A 234 -1.47 3.99 -15.09
CA SER A 234 -0.39 3.02 -15.17
C SER A 234 -0.79 1.60 -14.72
N HIS A 235 -1.89 1.45 -13.97
CA HIS A 235 -2.48 0.15 -13.66
C HIS A 235 -3.01 -0.57 -14.92
N LYS A 236 -3.46 0.17 -15.94
CA LYS A 236 -3.94 -0.37 -17.23
C LYS A 236 -2.84 -0.46 -18.27
N LYS A 237 -1.94 0.53 -18.32
CA LYS A 237 -0.93 0.61 -19.37
C LYS A 237 0.40 1.09 -18.81
N LYS A 238 1.37 0.21 -18.76
CA LYS A 238 2.76 0.53 -18.45
C LYS A 238 3.62 0.55 -19.72
N ASN A 239 4.65 1.39 -19.72
CA ASN A 239 5.70 1.27 -20.72
C ASN A 239 6.35 -0.12 -20.58
N TYR A 240 6.70 -0.76 -21.71
CA TYR A 240 7.27 -2.10 -21.71
C TYR A 240 8.58 -2.19 -20.91
N LYS A 241 9.37 -1.12 -20.85
CA LYS A 241 10.57 -1.06 -20.01
C LYS A 241 10.24 -1.18 -18.52
N HIS A 242 9.13 -0.59 -18.10
CA HIS A 242 8.71 -0.55 -16.69
C HIS A 242 8.00 -1.83 -16.23
N LEU A 243 7.55 -2.68 -17.16
CA LEU A 243 6.99 -4.00 -16.81
C LEU A 243 7.99 -4.90 -16.07
N PHE A 244 9.28 -4.71 -16.30
CA PHE A 244 10.34 -5.54 -15.74
C PHE A 244 11.27 -4.78 -14.79
N CYS A 245 11.11 -3.46 -14.69
CA CYS A 245 11.88 -2.62 -13.79
C CYS A 245 11.08 -2.36 -12.52
N ARG A 246 11.56 -2.87 -11.39
CA ARG A 246 10.83 -2.80 -10.13
C ARG A 246 11.16 -1.56 -9.30
N ARG A 247 12.11 -0.76 -9.71
CA ARG A 247 12.51 0.49 -9.07
C ARG A 247 12.92 1.47 -10.15
N ILE A 248 12.14 2.52 -10.30
CA ILE A 248 12.26 3.49 -11.38
C ILE A 248 12.43 4.86 -10.74
N ASP A 249 13.38 5.64 -11.21
CA ASP A 249 13.60 6.99 -10.71
C ASP A 249 12.55 7.99 -11.22
N ASP A 250 12.49 9.14 -10.57
CA ASP A 250 11.50 10.17 -10.85
C ASP A 250 11.65 10.78 -12.23
N GLN A 251 12.89 10.96 -12.71
CA GLN A 251 13.15 11.59 -14.02
C GLN A 251 12.70 10.65 -15.15
N GLU A 252 12.96 9.36 -15.01
CA GLU A 252 12.47 8.36 -15.96
C GLU A 252 10.94 8.32 -16.00
N ILE A 253 10.27 8.31 -14.84
CA ILE A 253 8.81 8.35 -14.78
C ILE A 253 8.26 9.62 -15.44
N LYS A 254 8.81 10.79 -15.13
CA LYS A 254 8.40 12.06 -15.74
C LYS A 254 8.56 12.07 -17.25
N SER A 255 9.67 11.53 -17.75
CA SER A 255 9.95 11.49 -19.18
C SER A 255 8.97 10.59 -19.97
N PHE A 256 8.47 9.51 -19.37
CA PHE A 256 7.58 8.55 -20.05
C PHE A 256 6.09 8.85 -19.86
N TYR A 257 5.69 9.36 -18.70
CA TYR A 257 4.27 9.54 -18.37
C TYR A 257 3.85 11.01 -18.32
N GLY A 258 4.79 11.96 -18.22
CA GLY A 258 4.54 13.38 -18.05
C GLY A 258 4.19 13.74 -16.60
N ASP A 259 4.60 14.92 -16.14
CA ASP A 259 4.35 15.41 -14.78
C ASP A 259 2.86 15.46 -14.43
N GLN A 260 2.01 15.79 -15.39
CA GLN A 260 0.55 15.93 -15.21
C GLN A 260 -0.15 14.60 -14.84
N ASN A 261 0.49 13.47 -15.11
CA ASN A 261 -0.03 12.14 -14.76
C ASN A 261 0.54 11.61 -13.44
N ILE A 262 1.44 12.34 -12.81
CA ILE A 262 2.00 11.98 -11.49
C ILE A 262 1.19 12.72 -10.43
N ILE A 263 0.33 12.00 -9.74
CA ILE A 263 -0.49 12.53 -8.67
C ILE A 263 0.25 12.39 -7.35
N SER A 264 0.39 13.49 -6.63
CA SER A 264 0.91 13.52 -5.26
C SER A 264 -0.26 13.75 -4.30
N PHE A 265 -0.41 12.87 -3.31
CA PHE A 265 -1.51 12.94 -2.35
C PHE A 265 -1.08 13.72 -1.10
N ASP A 266 -0.94 15.04 -1.23
CA ASP A 266 -0.83 15.96 -0.11
C ASP A 266 -2.24 16.21 0.47
N ARG A 267 -2.56 15.49 1.54
CA ARG A 267 -3.91 15.40 2.11
C ARG A 267 -3.86 15.42 3.64
N PRO A 268 -4.92 15.91 4.30
CA PRO A 268 -5.03 15.88 5.76
C PRO A 268 -5.19 14.46 6.27
N LYS A 269 -4.90 14.26 7.56
CA LYS A 269 -5.19 13.01 8.28
C LYS A 269 -6.65 12.62 8.15
N GLY A 270 -6.89 11.32 8.14
CA GLY A 270 -8.21 10.75 7.89
C GLY A 270 -8.53 10.51 6.42
N THR A 271 -7.76 11.08 5.48
CA THR A 271 -7.96 10.82 4.04
C THR A 271 -7.69 9.37 3.71
N LEU A 272 -8.59 8.77 2.93
CA LEU A 272 -8.51 7.42 2.39
C LEU A 272 -8.15 7.50 0.90
N ILE A 273 -7.09 6.80 0.53
CA ILE A 273 -6.66 6.65 -0.84
C ILE A 273 -6.84 5.17 -1.20
N PHE A 274 -7.84 4.88 -2.02
CA PHE A 274 -8.03 3.56 -2.63
C PHE A 274 -7.16 3.50 -3.88
N GLU A 275 -6.35 2.48 -4.02
CA GLU A 275 -5.38 2.42 -5.11
C GLU A 275 -5.17 1.01 -5.64
N ASP A 276 -5.25 0.82 -6.96
CA ASP A 276 -4.71 -0.36 -7.63
C ASP A 276 -3.20 -0.25 -7.71
N THR A 277 -2.50 -0.78 -6.72
CA THR A 277 -1.04 -0.71 -6.61
C THR A 277 -0.29 -1.55 -7.64
N PHE A 278 -0.99 -2.22 -8.57
CA PHE A 278 -0.38 -2.66 -9.82
C PHE A 278 -0.01 -1.46 -10.70
N GLY A 279 -0.59 -0.27 -10.50
CA GLY A 279 -0.10 1.00 -11.02
C GLY A 279 1.26 1.38 -10.43
N LEU A 280 1.97 2.26 -11.11
CA LEU A 280 3.26 2.77 -10.65
C LEU A 280 3.05 3.77 -9.52
N HIS A 281 3.63 3.50 -8.37
CA HIS A 281 3.48 4.31 -7.17
C HIS A 281 4.74 4.32 -6.32
N LYS A 282 4.82 5.25 -5.37
CA LYS A 282 5.88 5.32 -4.35
C LYS A 282 5.45 6.07 -3.11
N GLY A 283 6.13 5.84 -1.99
CA GLY A 283 6.17 6.77 -0.87
C GLY A 283 7.31 7.76 -1.06
N THR A 284 7.01 9.07 -1.15
CA THR A 284 8.08 10.07 -1.24
C THR A 284 8.82 10.15 0.09
N VAL A 285 10.12 10.45 0.04
CA VAL A 285 10.94 10.65 1.25
C VAL A 285 10.47 11.91 1.98
N PRO A 286 10.13 11.83 3.26
CA PRO A 286 9.84 13.03 4.05
C PRO A 286 11.05 13.96 4.15
N LYS A 287 10.81 15.27 4.18
CA LYS A 287 11.84 16.30 4.35
C LYS A 287 11.86 16.90 5.74
N ASN A 288 10.70 17.24 6.28
CA ASN A 288 10.57 17.95 7.55
C ASN A 288 9.70 17.18 8.56
N ASN A 289 8.55 16.66 8.13
CA ASN A 289 7.56 16.02 8.99
C ASN A 289 7.46 14.54 8.66
N SER A 290 7.28 13.71 9.66
CA SER A 290 7.02 12.29 9.45
C SER A 290 5.64 12.05 8.85
N ARG A 291 5.53 11.02 8.02
CA ARG A 291 4.26 10.49 7.55
C ARG A 291 3.96 9.18 8.24
N VAL A 292 2.74 9.08 8.77
CA VAL A 292 2.19 7.83 9.30
C VAL A 292 0.99 7.44 8.45
N VAL A 293 0.99 6.21 7.95
CA VAL A 293 -0.07 5.68 7.08
C VAL A 293 -0.44 4.26 7.46
N LEU A 294 -1.73 4.01 7.69
CA LEU A 294 -2.30 2.67 7.83
C LEU A 294 -2.70 2.16 6.44
N ILE A 295 -2.35 0.93 6.13
CA ILE A 295 -2.60 0.32 4.83
C ILE A 295 -3.46 -0.93 5.03
N LEU A 296 -4.58 -1.01 4.33
CA LEU A 296 -5.39 -2.22 4.20
C LEU A 296 -5.13 -2.82 2.83
N VAL A 297 -4.87 -4.11 2.77
CA VAL A 297 -4.57 -4.85 1.53
C VAL A 297 -5.68 -5.86 1.30
N TYR A 298 -6.42 -5.69 0.20
CA TYR A 298 -7.52 -6.56 -0.21
C TYR A 298 -7.15 -7.43 -1.40
#